data_30f61d5e243e6c34937e9eb849821851
#
_entry.id   30f61d5e243e6c34937e9eb849821851
#
_cell.length_a   1.000
_cell.length_b   1.000
_cell.length_c   1.000
_cell.angle_alpha   90.00
_cell.angle_beta   90.00
_cell.angle_gamma   90.00
#
_symmetry.space_group_name_H-M   'P 1'
#
loop_
_entity.id
_entity.type
_entity.pdbx_description
1 polymer ?
#
loop_
_entity_poly.entity_id
_entity_poly.type
_entity_poly.pdbx_seq_one_letter_code
_entity_poly.pdbx_strand_id
1 'polypeptide(L)'
;MHWRRDVHLLLLITQLSGVILVAGMSEVWVELRAPRFVVHRHSAVLRCDHNVDPESLYKVVFFKNGQRIMKFVRGRDPPFELYNVTGAEINLIKLSPTSITLERLDFSASGPYACEIALETPLYSKVSKIHELNVIVRQKFRPKIKIKHKKLSSSDHLEATCQSAPAHPAPHLTWFINNNKVDESHTIPYGTMKVHRHHHGVPLSVTNTSLHYPLTNLQLYPNQTVDITCLSTIPSYASMGEGFADVQNSTVTVNVVRIEPAPTQLPVKIVSSQLNLSARCHVEPLIATQQPLETDVTI
;
A
#
# COMPACT_ATOMS: atom_id res chain seq x y z
N MET A 1 -60.83 -32.13 -51.20
CA MET A 1 -60.31 -32.31 -49.83
C MET A 1 -58.79 -32.15 -49.78
N HIS A 2 -58.15 -31.47 -50.76
CA HIS A 2 -56.67 -31.25 -50.82
C HIS A 2 -56.20 -29.87 -50.53
N TRP A 3 -57.13 -28.89 -50.51
CA TRP A 3 -56.73 -27.42 -50.37
C TRP A 3 -56.35 -26.97 -48.94
N ARG A 4 -56.71 -27.77 -47.93
CA ARG A 4 -56.38 -27.44 -46.51
C ARG A 4 -54.98 -27.83 -46.06
N ARG A 5 -54.32 -28.77 -46.76
CA ARG A 5 -52.96 -29.23 -46.40
C ARG A 5 -51.84 -28.29 -46.89
N ASP A 6 -52.06 -27.62 -48.03
CA ASP A 6 -51.04 -26.80 -48.66
C ASP A 6 -50.91 -25.42 -47.95
N VAL A 7 -51.99 -24.91 -47.35
CA VAL A 7 -51.99 -23.65 -46.59
C VAL A 7 -51.20 -23.83 -45.28
N HIS A 8 -51.30 -24.98 -44.62
CA HIS A 8 -50.50 -25.24 -43.40
C HIS A 8 -49.03 -25.45 -43.68
N LEU A 9 -48.68 -26.03 -44.84
CA LEU A 9 -47.28 -26.22 -45.23
C LEU A 9 -46.62 -24.87 -45.62
N LEU A 10 -47.34 -23.99 -46.29
CA LEU A 10 -46.88 -22.63 -46.62
C LEU A 10 -46.74 -21.74 -45.38
N LEU A 11 -47.62 -21.89 -44.38
CA LEU A 11 -47.51 -21.17 -43.12
C LEU A 11 -46.34 -21.66 -42.24
N LEU A 12 -45.99 -22.96 -42.32
CA LEU A 12 -44.84 -23.54 -41.64
C LEU A 12 -43.50 -23.12 -42.28
N ILE A 13 -43.45 -22.95 -43.60
CA ILE A 13 -42.25 -22.53 -44.32
C ILE A 13 -41.95 -21.03 -44.06
N THR A 14 -43.00 -20.20 -43.89
CA THR A 14 -42.83 -18.77 -43.57
C THR A 14 -42.40 -18.52 -42.11
N GLN A 15 -42.61 -19.48 -41.20
CA GLN A 15 -42.10 -19.38 -39.80
C GLN A 15 -40.67 -19.86 -39.65
N LEU A 16 -40.11 -20.65 -40.58
CA LEU A 16 -38.72 -21.11 -40.53
C LEU A 16 -37.69 -20.12 -41.11
N SER A 17 -38.15 -19.11 -41.86
CA SER A 17 -37.24 -18.08 -42.45
C SER A 17 -36.95 -16.89 -41.56
N GLY A 18 -37.44 -16.87 -40.30
CA GLY A 18 -37.30 -15.81 -39.33
C GLY A 18 -36.12 -15.93 -38.37
N VAL A 19 -35.20 -16.89 -38.55
CA VAL A 19 -33.93 -16.86 -37.86
C VAL A 19 -33.02 -15.83 -38.55
N ILE A 20 -33.23 -14.55 -38.25
CA ILE A 20 -32.25 -13.52 -38.52
C ILE A 20 -31.06 -13.95 -37.68
N LEU A 21 -30.00 -14.48 -38.31
CA LEU A 21 -28.66 -14.52 -37.74
C LEU A 21 -28.29 -13.03 -37.46
N VAL A 22 -28.58 -12.58 -36.26
CA VAL A 22 -27.94 -11.39 -35.73
C VAL A 22 -26.48 -11.81 -35.59
N ALA A 23 -25.71 -11.56 -36.67
CA ALA A 23 -24.28 -11.62 -36.61
C ALA A 23 -23.92 -10.65 -35.49
N GLY A 24 -23.52 -11.20 -34.34
CA GLY A 24 -23.15 -10.41 -33.19
C GLY A 24 -22.03 -9.48 -33.59
N MET A 25 -22.37 -8.21 -33.83
CA MET A 25 -21.36 -7.16 -33.97
C MET A 25 -20.59 -7.18 -32.68
N SER A 26 -19.36 -7.71 -32.69
CA SER A 26 -18.50 -7.69 -31.50
C SER A 26 -18.39 -6.22 -31.08
N GLU A 27 -18.80 -5.95 -29.85
CA GLU A 27 -18.70 -4.58 -29.31
C GLU A 27 -17.26 -4.08 -29.44
N VAL A 28 -17.08 -2.90 -30.04
CA VAL A 28 -15.76 -2.28 -30.13
C VAL A 28 -15.30 -1.95 -28.72
N TRP A 29 -14.14 -2.45 -28.33
CA TRP A 29 -13.51 -2.09 -27.06
C TRP A 29 -12.18 -1.37 -27.32
N VAL A 30 -11.80 -0.51 -26.39
CA VAL A 30 -10.54 0.22 -26.38
C VAL A 30 -10.04 0.34 -24.93
N GLU A 31 -8.75 0.08 -24.72
CA GLU A 31 -8.08 0.14 -23.43
C GLU A 31 -6.73 0.83 -23.57
N LEU A 32 -6.45 1.80 -22.71
CA LEU A 32 -5.10 2.32 -22.57
C LEU A 32 -4.31 1.47 -21.61
N ARG A 33 -3.25 0.82 -22.09
CA ARG A 33 -2.27 0.11 -21.26
C ARG A 33 -1.03 0.96 -21.05
N ALA A 34 -0.74 1.23 -19.79
CA ALA A 34 0.42 1.98 -19.35
C ALA A 34 0.84 1.52 -17.94
N PRO A 35 2.09 1.75 -17.52
CA PRO A 35 2.48 1.52 -16.14
C PRO A 35 1.78 2.53 -15.21
N ARG A 36 1.21 2.07 -14.10
CA ARG A 36 0.59 2.94 -13.10
C ARG A 36 1.63 3.78 -12.34
N PHE A 37 2.85 3.23 -12.16
CA PHE A 37 3.95 3.89 -11.48
C PHE A 37 5.20 3.85 -12.33
N VAL A 38 5.87 4.99 -12.46
CA VAL A 38 7.13 5.13 -13.19
C VAL A 38 8.15 5.82 -12.30
N VAL A 39 9.37 5.30 -12.26
CA VAL A 39 10.44 5.96 -11.51
C VAL A 39 10.83 7.25 -12.24
N HIS A 40 11.01 8.32 -11.48
CA HIS A 40 11.43 9.61 -12.01
C HIS A 40 12.63 9.49 -12.98
N ARG A 41 12.55 10.19 -14.10
CA ARG A 41 13.51 10.14 -15.22
C ARG A 41 13.54 8.83 -16.04
N HIS A 42 12.71 7.84 -15.70
CA HIS A 42 12.56 6.66 -16.55
C HIS A 42 11.54 6.90 -17.66
N SER A 43 11.40 5.91 -18.55
CA SER A 43 10.44 5.94 -19.65
C SER A 43 9.19 5.12 -19.36
N ALA A 44 8.09 5.46 -20.02
CA ALA A 44 6.84 4.72 -20.01
C ALA A 44 6.34 4.47 -21.42
N VAL A 45 5.88 3.25 -21.69
CA VAL A 45 5.22 2.89 -22.94
C VAL A 45 3.71 2.93 -22.69
N LEU A 46 3.00 3.70 -23.50
CA LEU A 46 1.56 3.80 -23.53
C LEU A 46 1.05 3.12 -24.80
N ARG A 47 0.16 2.15 -24.66
CA ARG A 47 -0.43 1.39 -25.76
C ARG A 47 -1.94 1.54 -25.75
N CYS A 48 -2.51 1.84 -26.91
CA CYS A 48 -3.94 1.88 -27.13
C CYS A 48 -4.38 0.55 -27.74
N ASP A 49 -4.76 -0.41 -26.89
CA ASP A 49 -5.21 -1.75 -27.32
C ASP A 49 -6.71 -1.69 -27.69
N HIS A 50 -7.09 -2.39 -28.75
CA HIS A 50 -8.46 -2.42 -29.29
C HIS A 50 -8.71 -3.69 -30.11
N ASN A 51 -9.98 -4.01 -30.38
CA ASN A 51 -10.39 -5.13 -31.23
C ASN A 51 -10.77 -4.73 -32.66
N VAL A 52 -10.41 -3.53 -33.08
CA VAL A 52 -10.69 -3.04 -34.43
C VAL A 52 -9.66 -3.56 -35.41
N ASP A 53 -10.13 -4.01 -36.58
CA ASP A 53 -9.26 -4.39 -37.70
C ASP A 53 -8.32 -3.21 -38.08
N PRO A 54 -7.02 -3.45 -38.26
CA PRO A 54 -6.08 -2.42 -38.71
C PRO A 54 -6.51 -1.69 -39.97
N GLU A 55 -7.19 -2.37 -40.90
CA GLU A 55 -7.69 -1.77 -42.15
C GLU A 55 -8.84 -0.77 -41.91
N SER A 56 -9.64 -1.00 -40.89
CA SER A 56 -10.76 -0.13 -40.50
C SER A 56 -10.36 1.02 -39.58
N LEU A 57 -9.18 0.96 -38.97
CA LEU A 57 -8.68 1.97 -38.07
C LEU A 57 -8.27 3.23 -38.81
N TYR A 58 -9.02 4.31 -38.65
CA TYR A 58 -8.77 5.59 -39.30
C TYR A 58 -7.92 6.54 -38.48
N LYS A 59 -8.22 6.70 -37.18
CA LYS A 59 -7.57 7.67 -36.30
C LYS A 59 -7.31 7.08 -34.91
N VAL A 60 -6.15 7.42 -34.35
CA VAL A 60 -5.82 7.18 -32.93
C VAL A 60 -5.36 8.48 -32.30
N VAL A 61 -5.84 8.78 -31.07
CA VAL A 61 -5.42 9.96 -30.32
C VAL A 61 -5.05 9.55 -28.91
N PHE A 62 -3.90 10.01 -28.43
CA PHE A 62 -3.53 9.90 -27.01
C PHE A 62 -3.74 11.23 -26.30
N PHE A 63 -4.24 11.15 -25.07
CA PHE A 63 -4.55 12.31 -24.25
C PHE A 63 -3.80 12.24 -22.92
N LYS A 64 -3.46 13.40 -22.39
CA LYS A 64 -3.04 13.64 -21.02
C LYS A 64 -3.84 14.80 -20.44
N ASN A 65 -4.45 14.62 -19.26
CA ASN A 65 -5.34 15.64 -18.66
C ASN A 65 -6.41 16.15 -19.63
N GLY A 66 -6.93 15.30 -20.53
CA GLY A 66 -7.89 15.68 -21.57
C GLY A 66 -7.30 16.43 -22.77
N GLN A 67 -6.02 16.79 -22.74
CA GLN A 67 -5.33 17.44 -23.86
C GLN A 67 -4.68 16.41 -24.76
N ARG A 68 -4.72 16.63 -26.08
CA ARG A 68 -4.07 15.77 -27.05
C ARG A 68 -2.56 15.85 -26.90
N ILE A 69 -1.89 14.70 -26.91
CA ILE A 69 -0.43 14.60 -26.90
C ILE A 69 0.11 13.95 -28.18
N MET A 70 -0.66 13.07 -28.82
CA MET A 70 -0.37 12.51 -30.13
C MET A 70 -1.68 12.22 -30.87
N LYS A 71 -1.70 12.47 -32.17
CA LYS A 71 -2.78 12.07 -33.08
C LYS A 71 -2.18 11.40 -34.32
N PHE A 72 -2.64 10.21 -34.60
CA PHE A 72 -2.38 9.47 -35.85
C PHE A 72 -3.63 9.54 -36.74
N VAL A 73 -3.45 9.75 -38.03
CA VAL A 73 -4.52 9.69 -39.04
C VAL A 73 -4.00 8.91 -40.23
N ARG A 74 -4.71 7.84 -40.59
CA ARG A 74 -4.38 7.05 -41.79
C ARG A 74 -4.54 7.88 -43.09
N GLY A 75 -3.65 7.69 -44.03
CA GLY A 75 -3.69 8.36 -45.33
C GLY A 75 -3.29 9.84 -45.32
N ARG A 76 -2.96 10.40 -44.16
CA ARG A 76 -2.42 11.76 -44.05
C ARG A 76 -0.88 11.72 -44.20
N ASP A 77 -0.30 12.75 -44.77
CA ASP A 77 1.16 12.97 -44.86
C ASP A 77 1.52 14.34 -44.25
N PRO A 78 2.29 14.44 -43.15
CA PRO A 78 2.73 13.33 -42.29
C PRO A 78 1.57 12.71 -41.48
N PRO A 79 1.60 11.40 -41.18
CA PRO A 79 0.49 10.70 -40.52
C PRO A 79 0.38 11.02 -39.03
N PHE A 80 1.44 11.50 -38.40
CA PHE A 80 1.50 11.83 -36.97
C PHE A 80 1.49 13.35 -36.75
N GLU A 81 0.68 13.78 -35.80
CA GLU A 81 0.62 15.13 -35.27
C GLU A 81 0.94 15.05 -33.77
N LEU A 82 2.03 15.68 -33.36
CA LEU A 82 2.54 15.62 -31.99
C LEU A 82 2.31 16.95 -31.29
N TYR A 83 1.97 16.87 -30.02
CA TYR A 83 1.75 18.02 -29.15
C TYR A 83 2.71 17.96 -27.96
N ASN A 84 2.88 19.09 -27.28
CA ASN A 84 3.73 19.15 -26.10
C ASN A 84 3.13 18.30 -24.97
N VAL A 85 3.97 17.50 -24.31
CA VAL A 85 3.62 16.69 -23.14
C VAL A 85 4.28 17.31 -21.91
N THR A 86 3.46 17.82 -20.99
CA THR A 86 4.01 18.37 -19.75
C THR A 86 4.74 17.28 -18.96
N GLY A 87 6.02 17.51 -18.71
CA GLY A 87 6.85 16.62 -17.88
C GLY A 87 7.38 15.38 -18.55
N ALA A 88 7.28 15.26 -19.89
CA ALA A 88 7.86 14.14 -20.62
C ALA A 88 8.16 14.54 -22.06
N GLU A 89 8.95 13.72 -22.76
CA GLU A 89 9.25 13.85 -24.19
C GLU A 89 8.78 12.59 -24.91
N ILE A 90 8.20 12.75 -26.12
CA ILE A 90 7.80 11.62 -26.94
C ILE A 90 9.01 11.12 -27.71
N ASN A 91 9.31 9.82 -27.62
CA ASN A 91 10.35 9.19 -28.42
C ASN A 91 9.84 8.97 -29.85
N LEU A 92 10.42 9.70 -30.81
CA LEU A 92 10.00 9.66 -32.23
C LEU A 92 10.38 8.36 -32.91
N ILE A 93 11.44 7.68 -32.46
CA ILE A 93 11.92 6.42 -33.07
C ILE A 93 10.98 5.26 -32.71
N LYS A 94 10.37 5.31 -31.52
CA LYS A 94 9.45 4.28 -31.00
C LYS A 94 7.99 4.65 -31.17
N LEU A 95 7.68 5.55 -32.09
CA LEU A 95 6.33 5.99 -32.38
C LEU A 95 5.61 5.01 -33.31
N SER A 96 4.39 4.64 -32.98
CA SER A 96 3.51 3.83 -33.84
C SER A 96 2.07 4.33 -33.75
N PRO A 97 1.17 3.91 -34.66
CA PRO A 97 -0.24 4.35 -34.62
C PRO A 97 -0.92 4.10 -33.28
N THR A 98 -0.63 2.98 -32.61
CA THR A 98 -1.28 2.55 -31.38
C THR A 98 -0.36 2.55 -30.15
N SER A 99 0.88 3.08 -30.27
CA SER A 99 1.83 3.09 -29.15
C SER A 99 2.72 4.31 -29.20
N ILE A 100 2.91 4.93 -28.02
CA ILE A 100 3.89 5.99 -27.81
C ILE A 100 4.79 5.64 -26.64
N THR A 101 6.04 6.07 -26.68
CA THR A 101 6.98 5.99 -25.57
C THR A 101 7.26 7.40 -25.07
N LEU A 102 6.93 7.64 -23.80
CA LEU A 102 7.30 8.85 -23.09
C LEU A 102 8.65 8.63 -22.42
N GLU A 103 9.56 9.59 -22.52
CA GLU A 103 10.90 9.53 -21.95
C GLU A 103 11.13 10.65 -20.95
N ARG A 104 12.11 10.43 -20.04
CA ARG A 104 12.54 11.41 -19.03
C ARG A 104 11.39 11.96 -18.19
N LEU A 105 10.48 11.07 -17.76
CA LEU A 105 9.29 11.49 -17.03
C LEU A 105 9.65 12.26 -15.76
N ASP A 106 9.14 13.49 -15.67
CA ASP A 106 9.18 14.31 -14.48
C ASP A 106 7.84 14.21 -13.72
N PHE A 107 7.75 14.73 -12.51
CA PHE A 107 6.55 14.65 -11.66
C PHE A 107 5.32 15.27 -12.32
N SER A 108 5.50 16.31 -13.13
CA SER A 108 4.42 16.92 -13.92
C SER A 108 3.87 16.02 -15.03
N ALA A 109 4.55 14.88 -15.32
CA ALA A 109 4.01 13.84 -16.20
C ALA A 109 2.94 12.98 -15.50
N SER A 110 2.84 13.01 -14.17
CA SER A 110 1.77 12.32 -13.44
C SER A 110 0.40 12.86 -13.82
N GLY A 111 -0.62 12.00 -13.74
CA GLY A 111 -2.01 12.35 -13.98
C GLY A 111 -2.75 11.38 -14.88
N PRO A 112 -3.97 11.73 -15.30
CA PRO A 112 -4.85 10.90 -16.11
C PRO A 112 -4.44 10.91 -17.59
N TYR A 113 -4.35 9.70 -18.14
CA TYR A 113 -4.14 9.43 -19.56
C TYR A 113 -5.32 8.64 -20.13
N ALA A 114 -5.58 8.83 -21.43
CA ALA A 114 -6.57 8.06 -22.17
C ALA A 114 -6.14 7.93 -23.64
N CYS A 115 -6.76 7.01 -24.38
CA CYS A 115 -6.66 6.98 -25.82
C CYS A 115 -8.06 6.88 -26.48
N GLU A 116 -8.16 7.38 -27.68
CA GLU A 116 -9.35 7.32 -28.53
C GLU A 116 -8.98 6.63 -29.85
N ILE A 117 -9.86 5.76 -30.31
CA ILE A 117 -9.82 5.26 -31.68
C ILE A 117 -11.03 5.79 -32.45
N ALA A 118 -10.88 5.95 -33.77
CA ALA A 118 -12.01 6.22 -34.65
C ALA A 118 -11.89 5.40 -35.92
N LEU A 119 -13.07 5.01 -36.43
CA LEU A 119 -13.30 4.34 -37.70
C LEU A 119 -13.81 5.34 -38.71
N GLU A 120 -13.55 5.11 -39.99
CA GLU A 120 -14.05 5.97 -41.07
C GLU A 120 -15.45 5.52 -41.51
N THR A 121 -15.67 4.21 -41.66
CA THR A 121 -16.92 3.62 -42.14
C THR A 121 -17.29 2.38 -41.29
N PRO A 122 -18.44 2.40 -40.58
CA PRO A 122 -19.23 3.59 -40.24
C PRO A 122 -18.46 4.57 -39.36
N LEU A 123 -18.80 5.85 -39.43
CA LEU A 123 -18.16 6.86 -38.57
C LEU A 123 -18.48 6.56 -37.10
N TYR A 124 -17.45 6.17 -36.37
CA TYR A 124 -17.55 5.76 -34.97
C TYR A 124 -16.27 6.13 -34.21
N SER A 125 -16.40 6.56 -32.98
CA SER A 125 -15.25 6.75 -32.09
C SER A 125 -15.52 6.22 -30.69
N LYS A 126 -14.48 5.69 -30.06
CA LYS A 126 -14.52 5.18 -28.67
C LYS A 126 -13.27 5.62 -27.92
N VAL A 127 -13.46 6.10 -26.69
CA VAL A 127 -12.39 6.50 -25.76
C VAL A 127 -12.21 5.42 -24.72
N SER A 128 -10.96 5.15 -24.34
CA SER A 128 -10.64 4.24 -23.25
C SER A 128 -11.09 4.76 -21.90
N LYS A 129 -11.10 3.88 -20.88
CA LYS A 129 -11.12 4.35 -19.49
C LYS A 129 -9.86 5.16 -19.19
N ILE A 130 -9.99 6.07 -18.22
CA ILE A 130 -8.87 6.86 -17.73
C ILE A 130 -7.90 5.94 -17.00
N HIS A 131 -6.61 6.10 -17.31
CA HIS A 131 -5.50 5.41 -16.65
C HIS A 131 -4.64 6.43 -15.90
N GLU A 132 -4.48 6.25 -14.59
CA GLU A 132 -3.64 7.13 -13.77
C GLU A 132 -2.18 6.66 -13.81
N LEU A 133 -1.28 7.52 -14.29
CA LEU A 133 0.16 7.31 -14.26
C LEU A 133 0.78 8.20 -13.18
N ASN A 134 1.62 7.62 -12.32
CA ASN A 134 2.26 8.33 -11.21
C ASN A 134 3.79 8.21 -11.31
N VAL A 135 4.47 9.34 -11.28
CA VAL A 135 5.93 9.38 -11.24
C VAL A 135 6.38 9.34 -9.78
N ILE A 136 7.26 8.39 -9.44
CA ILE A 136 7.69 8.12 -8.07
C ILE A 136 9.21 8.25 -7.90
N VAL A 137 9.63 8.50 -6.65
CA VAL A 137 11.02 8.29 -6.18
C VAL A 137 11.01 7.16 -5.17
N ARG A 138 11.74 6.07 -5.47
CA ARG A 138 11.83 4.90 -4.58
C ARG A 138 12.62 5.19 -3.31
N GLN A 139 12.36 4.43 -2.28
CA GLN A 139 13.12 4.42 -1.04
C GLN A 139 14.52 3.85 -1.28
N LYS A 140 15.56 4.59 -0.87
CA LYS A 140 16.95 4.13 -1.01
C LYS A 140 17.39 3.18 0.11
N PHE A 141 16.70 3.20 1.25
CA PHE A 141 17.06 2.46 2.45
C PHE A 141 15.84 1.75 3.04
N ARG A 142 16.10 0.74 3.85
CA ARG A 142 15.07 0.08 4.65
C ARG A 142 14.52 1.01 5.72
N PRO A 143 13.26 0.83 6.17
CA PRO A 143 12.71 1.60 7.28
C PRO A 143 13.49 1.35 8.56
N LYS A 144 13.54 2.34 9.45
CA LYS A 144 14.26 2.26 10.72
C LYS A 144 13.30 2.00 11.86
N ILE A 145 13.49 0.87 12.54
CA ILE A 145 12.75 0.53 13.76
C ILE A 145 13.57 0.94 14.98
N LYS A 146 12.92 1.60 15.94
CA LYS A 146 13.45 1.85 17.29
C LYS A 146 12.50 1.24 18.30
N ILE A 147 13.03 0.41 19.19
CA ILE A 147 12.29 -0.22 20.29
C ILE A 147 12.67 0.48 21.58
N LYS A 148 11.67 0.82 22.39
CA LYS A 148 11.87 1.54 23.64
C LYS A 148 12.59 0.65 24.68
N HIS A 149 12.17 -0.61 24.79
CA HIS A 149 12.75 -1.58 25.75
C HIS A 149 13.15 -2.86 25.02
N LYS A 150 14.41 -3.27 25.15
CA LYS A 150 14.94 -4.48 24.51
C LYS A 150 14.62 -5.78 25.25
N LYS A 151 14.30 -5.68 26.53
CA LYS A 151 13.85 -6.79 27.38
C LYS A 151 12.46 -6.45 27.88
N LEU A 152 11.50 -7.31 27.61
CA LEU A 152 10.11 -7.11 27.92
C LEU A 152 9.61 -8.27 28.78
N SER A 153 8.69 -7.98 29.69
CA SER A 153 7.91 -8.99 30.39
C SER A 153 6.68 -9.37 29.57
N SER A 154 6.15 -10.56 29.76
CA SER A 154 4.91 -11.01 29.13
C SER A 154 3.68 -10.15 29.48
N SER A 155 3.75 -9.39 30.57
CA SER A 155 2.71 -8.43 30.99
C SER A 155 2.89 -7.02 30.46
N ASP A 156 4.02 -6.73 29.79
CA ASP A 156 4.35 -5.39 29.31
C ASP A 156 3.66 -5.06 28.00
N HIS A 157 3.75 -3.78 27.64
CA HIS A 157 3.40 -3.29 26.33
C HIS A 157 4.66 -3.14 25.48
N LEU A 158 4.61 -3.68 24.27
CA LEU A 158 5.62 -3.46 23.26
C LEU A 158 5.45 -2.07 22.67
N GLU A 159 6.41 -1.19 22.90
CA GLU A 159 6.48 0.14 22.30
C GLU A 159 7.62 0.22 21.29
N ALA A 160 7.26 0.53 20.05
CA ALA A 160 8.22 0.70 18.97
C ALA A 160 7.83 1.87 18.06
N THR A 161 8.82 2.46 17.39
CA THR A 161 8.60 3.47 16.36
C THR A 161 9.26 3.02 15.07
N CYS A 162 8.60 3.29 13.94
CA CYS A 162 9.14 3.05 12.62
C CYS A 162 9.15 4.33 11.80
N GLN A 163 10.24 4.53 11.07
CA GLN A 163 10.43 5.64 10.16
C GLN A 163 10.81 5.11 8.77
N SER A 164 10.07 5.51 7.74
CA SER A 164 10.42 5.18 6.34
C SER A 164 11.68 5.91 5.88
N ALA A 165 12.29 5.46 4.79
CA ALA A 165 13.24 6.28 4.06
C ALA A 165 12.52 7.40 3.28
N PRO A 166 13.22 8.50 2.93
CA PRO A 166 12.65 9.54 2.08
C PRO A 166 12.28 9.01 0.71
N ALA A 167 11.05 9.33 0.27
CA ALA A 167 10.51 8.92 -1.02
C ALA A 167 9.44 9.90 -1.53
N HIS A 168 8.93 9.68 -2.73
CA HIS A 168 7.79 10.39 -3.29
C HIS A 168 6.91 9.41 -4.10
N PRO A 169 5.60 9.33 -3.83
CA PRO A 169 4.89 9.88 -2.68
C PRO A 169 5.41 9.34 -1.34
N ALA A 170 4.87 9.86 -0.23
CA ALA A 170 5.20 9.37 1.11
C ALA A 170 4.89 7.88 1.23
N PRO A 171 5.83 7.05 1.71
CA PRO A 171 5.58 5.63 1.90
C PRO A 171 4.51 5.37 2.97
N HIS A 172 3.75 4.30 2.81
CA HIS A 172 2.87 3.76 3.83
C HIS A 172 3.63 2.77 4.72
N LEU A 173 3.36 2.79 6.04
CA LEU A 173 3.98 1.88 6.99
C LEU A 173 2.95 0.93 7.58
N THR A 174 3.28 -0.37 7.57
CA THR A 174 2.45 -1.43 8.15
C THR A 174 3.28 -2.25 9.13
N TRP A 175 2.72 -2.53 10.32
CA TRP A 175 3.35 -3.34 11.33
C TRP A 175 2.94 -4.81 11.26
N PHE A 176 3.90 -5.68 11.53
CA PHE A 176 3.70 -7.12 11.69
C PHE A 176 4.39 -7.60 12.96
N ILE A 177 3.76 -8.53 13.67
CA ILE A 177 4.32 -9.25 14.81
C ILE A 177 4.25 -10.74 14.48
N ASN A 178 5.40 -11.43 14.49
CA ASN A 178 5.52 -12.85 14.10
C ASN A 178 4.81 -13.13 12.76
N ASN A 179 5.01 -12.27 11.75
CA ASN A 179 4.40 -12.28 10.41
C ASN A 179 2.88 -12.02 10.38
N ASN A 180 2.21 -11.78 11.50
CA ASN A 180 0.81 -11.41 11.54
C ASN A 180 0.67 -9.88 11.46
N LYS A 181 -0.18 -9.39 10.56
CA LYS A 181 -0.47 -7.96 10.46
C LYS A 181 -1.08 -7.46 11.76
N VAL A 182 -0.54 -6.37 12.29
CA VAL A 182 -1.08 -5.70 13.48
C VAL A 182 -2.28 -4.85 13.09
N ASP A 183 -3.32 -4.89 13.93
CA ASP A 183 -4.50 -4.05 13.77
C ASP A 183 -4.15 -2.56 13.95
N GLU A 184 -4.84 -1.70 13.20
CA GLU A 184 -4.59 -0.26 13.21
C GLU A 184 -4.88 0.39 14.57
N SER A 185 -5.73 -0.23 15.42
CA SER A 185 -6.01 0.23 16.79
C SER A 185 -4.77 0.22 17.69
N HIS A 186 -3.77 -0.58 17.37
CA HIS A 186 -2.49 -0.66 18.09
C HIS A 186 -1.41 0.25 17.49
N THR A 187 -1.74 1.06 16.49
CA THR A 187 -0.78 1.92 15.78
C THR A 187 -1.17 3.38 15.88
N ILE A 188 -0.20 4.25 16.11
CA ILE A 188 -0.41 5.70 16.10
C ILE A 188 0.38 6.30 14.96
N PRO A 189 -0.29 6.85 13.94
CA PRO A 189 0.40 7.55 12.85
C PRO A 189 0.87 8.93 13.35
N TYR A 190 2.17 9.22 13.26
CA TYR A 190 2.70 10.56 13.51
C TYR A 190 2.63 11.48 12.28
N GLY A 191 2.07 10.96 11.18
CA GLY A 191 1.93 11.69 9.95
C GLY A 191 3.18 11.66 9.07
N THR A 192 3.12 12.47 8.03
CA THR A 192 4.15 12.58 6.99
C THR A 192 4.92 13.88 7.15
N MET A 193 6.23 13.80 7.18
CA MET A 193 7.13 14.95 7.24
C MET A 193 7.84 15.16 5.91
N LYS A 194 7.82 16.37 5.38
CA LYS A 194 8.67 16.76 4.26
C LYS A 194 10.11 16.91 4.75
N VAL A 195 11.04 16.30 4.03
CA VAL A 195 12.47 16.49 4.30
C VAL A 195 13.04 17.58 3.41
N HIS A 196 14.02 18.33 3.92
CA HIS A 196 14.66 19.42 3.16
C HIS A 196 15.44 18.95 1.92
N ARG A 197 15.59 17.65 1.75
CA ARG A 197 16.19 17.09 0.54
C ARG A 197 15.14 17.06 -0.56
N HIS A 198 15.40 17.82 -1.61
CA HIS A 198 14.59 17.82 -2.82
C HIS A 198 15.19 16.87 -3.84
N HIS A 199 14.33 16.22 -4.60
CA HIS A 199 14.72 15.47 -5.78
C HIS A 199 14.12 16.17 -7.00
N HIS A 200 14.97 16.87 -7.74
CA HIS A 200 14.57 17.68 -8.90
C HIS A 200 13.35 18.60 -8.62
N GLY A 201 13.44 19.39 -7.53
CA GLY A 201 12.42 20.38 -7.18
C GLY A 201 11.22 19.86 -6.38
N VAL A 202 11.06 18.52 -6.23
CA VAL A 202 10.00 17.94 -5.44
C VAL A 202 10.52 17.51 -4.07
N PRO A 203 9.88 17.94 -2.97
CA PRO A 203 10.27 17.52 -1.63
C PRO A 203 10.01 16.04 -1.43
N LEU A 204 10.99 15.31 -0.93
CA LEU A 204 10.82 13.94 -0.48
C LEU A 204 10.11 13.94 0.88
N SER A 205 9.36 12.90 1.13
CA SER A 205 8.59 12.73 2.36
C SER A 205 9.00 11.47 3.11
N VAL A 206 8.91 11.55 4.44
CA VAL A 206 9.14 10.46 5.38
C VAL A 206 7.89 10.25 6.18
N THR A 207 7.48 9.00 6.36
CA THR A 207 6.37 8.61 7.21
C THR A 207 6.88 8.02 8.51
N ASN A 208 6.25 8.38 9.63
CA ASN A 208 6.54 7.85 10.95
C ASN A 208 5.26 7.25 11.55
N THR A 209 5.42 6.13 12.25
CA THR A 209 4.36 5.49 13.02
C THR A 209 4.91 4.90 14.31
N SER A 210 4.09 4.80 15.34
CA SER A 210 4.41 4.01 16.53
C SER A 210 3.48 2.83 16.68
N LEU A 211 4.00 1.82 17.34
CA LEU A 211 3.33 0.60 17.73
C LEU A 211 3.18 0.58 19.25
N HIS A 212 1.97 0.33 19.73
CA HIS A 212 1.63 0.09 21.14
C HIS A 212 0.85 -1.22 21.21
N TYR A 213 1.55 -2.32 21.48
CA TYR A 213 0.94 -3.64 21.42
C TYR A 213 1.05 -4.37 22.77
N PRO A 214 -0.05 -4.79 23.39
CA PRO A 214 -0.03 -5.55 24.63
C PRO A 214 0.49 -6.96 24.38
N LEU A 215 1.57 -7.35 25.04
CA LEU A 215 2.17 -8.68 24.89
C LEU A 215 1.27 -9.80 25.41
N THR A 216 0.30 -9.47 26.25
CA THR A 216 -0.73 -10.40 26.71
C THR A 216 -1.57 -11.01 25.59
N ASN A 217 -1.68 -10.32 24.46
CA ASN A 217 -2.38 -10.82 23.26
C ASN A 217 -1.58 -11.92 22.52
N LEU A 218 -0.31 -12.12 22.87
CA LEU A 218 0.53 -13.15 22.31
C LEU A 218 0.58 -14.35 23.27
N GLN A 219 0.34 -15.56 22.73
CA GLN A 219 0.57 -16.79 23.47
C GLN A 219 2.09 -17.05 23.52
N LEU A 220 2.75 -16.42 24.50
CA LEU A 220 4.21 -16.50 24.64
C LEU A 220 4.60 -17.62 25.57
N TYR A 221 5.50 -18.51 25.12
CA TYR A 221 6.19 -19.47 25.96
C TYR A 221 7.38 -18.81 26.68
N PRO A 222 7.86 -19.34 27.79
CA PRO A 222 9.03 -18.81 28.48
C PRO A 222 10.24 -18.67 27.56
N ASN A 223 10.97 -17.55 27.66
CA ASN A 223 12.14 -17.21 26.83
C ASN A 223 11.92 -17.19 25.32
N GLN A 224 10.71 -16.88 24.89
CA GLN A 224 10.38 -16.74 23.47
C GLN A 224 10.83 -15.39 22.92
N THR A 225 11.24 -15.40 21.67
CA THR A 225 11.51 -14.18 20.89
C THR A 225 10.26 -13.74 20.14
N VAL A 226 10.11 -12.44 19.98
CA VAL A 226 9.06 -11.81 19.14
C VAL A 226 9.71 -11.03 18.03
N ASP A 227 9.34 -11.35 16.80
CA ASP A 227 9.79 -10.64 15.61
C ASP A 227 8.84 -9.49 15.29
N ILE A 228 9.39 -8.28 15.24
CA ILE A 228 8.66 -7.05 14.94
C ILE A 228 9.14 -6.56 13.59
N THR A 229 8.24 -6.55 12.61
CA THR A 229 8.54 -6.11 11.25
C THR A 229 7.77 -4.85 10.91
N CYS A 230 8.47 -3.87 10.37
CA CYS A 230 7.88 -2.69 9.76
C CYS A 230 8.04 -2.81 8.24
N LEU A 231 6.93 -2.85 7.53
CA LEU A 231 6.83 -2.88 6.07
C LEU A 231 6.53 -1.47 5.57
N SER A 232 7.30 -1.00 4.59
CA SER A 232 7.15 0.31 3.97
C SER A 232 6.87 0.16 2.48
N THR A 233 5.72 0.66 2.00
CA THR A 233 5.24 0.42 0.62
C THR A 233 4.83 1.69 -0.10
N ILE A 234 4.97 1.69 -1.43
CA ILE A 234 4.37 2.64 -2.35
C ILE A 234 3.65 1.84 -3.45
N PRO A 235 2.34 2.03 -3.65
CA PRO A 235 1.38 2.77 -2.84
C PRO A 235 1.07 2.09 -1.50
N SER A 236 0.17 2.65 -0.72
CA SER A 236 -0.33 2.04 0.53
C SER A 236 -1.07 0.73 0.29
N TYR A 237 -1.69 0.59 -0.86
CA TYR A 237 -2.45 -0.57 -1.30
C TYR A 237 -2.11 -0.89 -2.76
N ALA A 238 -1.90 -2.17 -3.07
CA ALA A 238 -1.77 -2.68 -4.44
C ALA A 238 -3.07 -3.37 -4.84
N SER A 239 -3.61 -3.04 -6.01
CA SER A 239 -4.81 -3.70 -6.56
C SER A 239 -4.52 -5.16 -6.91
N MET A 240 -5.59 -5.96 -7.05
CA MET A 240 -5.48 -7.35 -7.52
C MET A 240 -4.78 -7.38 -8.89
N GLY A 241 -3.69 -8.15 -8.98
CA GLY A 241 -2.88 -8.26 -10.19
C GLY A 241 -1.80 -7.19 -10.35
N GLU A 242 -1.76 -6.17 -9.48
CA GLU A 242 -0.69 -5.17 -9.43
C GLU A 242 0.16 -5.35 -8.18
N GLY A 243 1.48 -5.34 -8.33
CA GLY A 243 2.39 -5.29 -7.20
C GLY A 243 2.59 -3.87 -6.66
N PHE A 244 3.21 -3.76 -5.49
CA PHE A 244 3.73 -2.49 -5.03
C PHE A 244 4.84 -1.99 -5.96
N ALA A 245 4.87 -0.69 -6.22
CA ALA A 245 5.94 -0.06 -7.01
C ALA A 245 7.27 0.01 -6.27
N ASP A 246 7.21 0.07 -4.93
CA ASP A 246 8.36 0.02 -4.04
C ASP A 246 7.99 -0.66 -2.71
N VAL A 247 8.86 -1.57 -2.25
CA VAL A 247 8.69 -2.33 -1.01
C VAL A 247 10.01 -2.39 -0.27
N GLN A 248 10.01 -1.96 0.98
CA GLN A 248 11.13 -2.07 1.90
C GLN A 248 10.64 -2.61 3.24
N ASN A 249 11.43 -3.43 3.92
CA ASN A 249 11.10 -3.91 5.25
C ASN A 249 12.31 -3.92 6.18
N SER A 250 12.04 -3.89 7.47
CA SER A 250 13.02 -4.16 8.53
C SER A 250 12.35 -5.01 9.60
N THR A 251 13.11 -5.91 10.18
CA THR A 251 12.68 -6.76 11.30
C THR A 251 13.66 -6.63 12.45
N VAL A 252 13.15 -6.55 13.67
CA VAL A 252 13.92 -6.57 14.91
C VAL A 252 13.31 -7.61 15.82
N THR A 253 14.17 -8.47 16.37
CA THR A 253 13.78 -9.53 17.31
C THR A 253 13.98 -9.05 18.75
N VAL A 254 12.98 -9.25 19.60
CA VAL A 254 12.97 -8.89 21.02
C VAL A 254 12.80 -10.13 21.87
N ASN A 255 13.56 -10.23 22.96
CA ASN A 255 13.42 -11.30 23.93
C ASN A 255 12.32 -10.95 24.95
N VAL A 256 11.35 -11.83 25.14
CA VAL A 256 10.32 -11.70 26.16
C VAL A 256 10.62 -12.66 27.32
N VAL A 257 10.79 -12.09 28.51
CA VAL A 257 11.05 -12.85 29.73
C VAL A 257 9.73 -12.99 30.51
N ARG A 258 9.41 -14.22 30.94
CA ARG A 258 8.30 -14.42 31.85
C ARG A 258 8.74 -14.04 33.25
N ILE A 259 8.09 -13.07 33.87
CA ILE A 259 8.23 -12.86 35.30
C ILE A 259 7.38 -13.95 35.97
N GLU A 260 8.01 -14.95 36.57
CA GLU A 260 7.30 -15.83 37.47
C GLU A 260 6.87 -15.01 38.70
N PRO A 261 5.57 -15.05 39.09
CA PRO A 261 5.15 -14.42 40.32
C PRO A 261 6.00 -14.98 41.45
N ALA A 262 6.52 -14.10 42.29
CA ALA A 262 7.29 -14.54 43.48
C ALA A 262 6.46 -15.59 44.22
N PRO A 263 7.10 -16.72 44.67
CA PRO A 263 6.38 -17.77 45.36
C PRO A 263 5.62 -17.14 46.52
N THR A 264 4.30 -17.25 46.47
CA THR A 264 3.43 -16.80 47.56
C THR A 264 3.88 -17.57 48.80
N GLN A 265 4.58 -16.92 49.72
CA GLN A 265 4.90 -17.51 50.99
C GLN A 265 3.57 -17.88 51.67
N LEU A 266 3.32 -19.18 51.74
CA LEU A 266 2.19 -19.69 52.51
C LEU A 266 2.34 -19.16 53.93
N PRO A 267 1.28 -18.64 54.53
CA PRO A 267 1.36 -18.16 55.91
C PRO A 267 1.85 -19.31 56.78
N VAL A 268 3.02 -19.14 57.43
CA VAL A 268 3.56 -20.09 58.39
C VAL A 268 2.53 -20.13 59.55
N LYS A 269 1.81 -21.25 59.62
CA LYS A 269 0.93 -21.52 60.76
C LYS A 269 1.86 -21.69 61.98
N ILE A 270 1.98 -20.63 62.81
CA ILE A 270 2.64 -20.74 64.11
C ILE A 270 1.71 -21.60 64.98
N VAL A 271 2.06 -22.86 65.12
CA VAL A 271 1.44 -23.73 66.15
C VAL A 271 2.02 -23.29 67.49
N SER A 272 1.28 -22.49 68.25
CA SER A 272 1.61 -22.16 69.60
C SER A 272 1.37 -23.40 70.48
N SER A 273 2.43 -24.17 70.69
CA SER A 273 2.45 -25.13 71.80
C SER A 273 2.61 -24.37 73.11
N GLN A 274 1.55 -24.34 73.92
CA GLN A 274 1.62 -23.85 75.29
C GLN A 274 2.55 -24.75 76.10
N LEU A 275 3.75 -24.26 76.42
CA LEU A 275 4.56 -24.77 77.50
C LEU A 275 4.47 -23.81 78.67
N ASN A 276 3.71 -24.22 79.72
CA ASN A 276 3.73 -23.62 81.01
C ASN A 276 5.14 -23.75 81.61
N LEU A 277 5.85 -22.67 81.79
CA LEU A 277 6.98 -22.59 82.73
C LEU A 277 6.98 -21.25 83.41
N SER A 278 6.61 -21.24 84.69
CA SER A 278 6.81 -20.19 85.65
C SER A 278 8.33 -19.93 85.87
N ALA A 279 8.77 -18.73 85.39
CA ALA A 279 10.07 -18.21 85.88
C ALA A 279 9.98 -16.70 85.94
N ARG A 280 10.09 -16.16 87.13
CA ARG A 280 10.25 -14.73 87.43
C ARG A 280 11.54 -14.22 86.79
N CYS A 281 11.53 -13.16 86.11
CA CYS A 281 12.71 -12.36 85.80
C CYS A 281 12.40 -10.86 86.02
N HIS A 282 13.36 -10.27 86.74
CA HIS A 282 13.42 -8.83 87.05
C HIS A 282 13.47 -7.97 85.77
N VAL A 283 12.75 -6.85 85.84
CA VAL A 283 12.79 -5.80 84.81
C VAL A 283 13.69 -4.69 85.31
N GLU A 284 14.77 -4.38 84.61
CA GLU A 284 15.46 -3.10 84.68
C GLU A 284 15.13 -2.22 83.47
N PRO A 285 14.90 -0.91 83.66
CA PRO A 285 14.54 -0.02 82.57
C PRO A 285 15.82 0.58 81.94
N LEU A 286 15.97 0.39 80.61
CA LEU A 286 16.93 1.14 79.83
C LEU A 286 16.30 2.38 79.23
N ILE A 287 16.92 3.52 79.55
CA ILE A 287 16.57 4.87 79.19
C ILE A 287 16.83 5.08 77.68
N ALA A 288 15.83 5.60 77.00
CA ALA A 288 15.95 6.08 75.65
C ALA A 288 16.60 7.46 75.59
N THR A 289 17.68 7.61 74.88
CA THR A 289 18.25 8.91 74.49
C THR A 289 17.82 9.23 73.05
N GLN A 290 17.00 10.26 72.96
CA GLN A 290 16.73 10.93 71.66
C GLN A 290 17.88 11.87 71.35
N GLN A 291 18.29 11.91 70.06
CA GLN A 291 19.06 13.02 69.50
C GLN A 291 18.36 13.54 68.22
N PRO A 292 18.44 14.85 67.97
CA PRO A 292 17.54 15.57 67.10
C PRO A 292 18.03 15.60 65.63
N LEU A 293 17.05 15.84 64.74
CA LEU A 293 17.21 16.22 63.35
C LEU A 293 17.90 17.59 63.25
N GLU A 294 18.91 17.70 62.45
CA GLU A 294 19.36 18.95 61.86
C GLU A 294 19.04 19.01 60.40
N THR A 295 18.21 20.04 60.09
CA THR A 295 17.96 20.55 58.77
C THR A 295 19.06 21.52 58.36
N ASP A 296 19.67 21.36 57.19
CA ASP A 296 20.34 22.48 56.55
C ASP A 296 19.91 22.59 55.07
N VAL A 297 19.34 23.75 54.86
CA VAL A 297 19.03 24.37 53.58
C VAL A 297 20.21 25.29 53.26
N THR A 298 20.84 25.23 52.08
CA THR A 298 21.25 26.44 51.35
C THR A 298 22.02 26.10 50.04
N ILE A 299 21.59 26.64 49.02
CA ILE A 299 21.84 27.44 47.82
C ILE A 299 21.85 26.62 46.55
#